data_ed57dbfd711c09e86a1156e3480f33f1
#
_entry.id   ed57dbfd711c09e86a1156e3480f33f1
#
_cell.length_a   1.000
_cell.length_b   1.000
_cell.length_c   1.000
_cell.angle_alpha   90.00
_cell.angle_beta   90.00
_cell.angle_gamma   90.00
#
_symmetry.space_group_name_H-M   'P 1'
#
loop_
_entity.id
_entity.type
_entity.pdbx_description
1 polymer ?
#
loop_
_entity_poly.entity_id
_entity_poly.type
_entity_poly.pdbx_seq_one_letter_code
_entity_poly.pdbx_strand_id
1 'polypeptide(L)'
;NRLDPGMQDLSPLAQDVLTQAPADLPHPVSATWAEGIEFLGYALAPETPATGDTLEISLYYRCTRAVGRDWKIFVHLDLQGNELNRLNGDHKPLGGMFPTQHWMPGDVIRDRVRIKLPRSHPAGRHLLYLGFYSETNDDERMRLQPPAPSDGSNRLRAGLIDIR
;
A
#
# COMPACT_ATOMS: atom_id res chain seq x y z
N ASN A 1 15.78 -7.89 -10.43
CA ASN A 1 14.43 -8.30 -10.06
C ASN A 1 14.13 -9.70 -10.55
N ARG A 2 13.15 -10.34 -9.94
CA ARG A 2 12.70 -11.66 -10.32
C ARG A 2 11.22 -11.62 -10.67
N LEU A 3 10.86 -12.15 -11.81
CA LEU A 3 9.49 -12.21 -12.29
C LEU A 3 9.11 -13.65 -12.57
N ASP A 4 7.85 -13.99 -12.35
CA ASP A 4 7.32 -15.32 -12.57
C ASP A 4 7.38 -15.67 -14.07
N PRO A 5 8.10 -16.73 -14.47
CA PRO A 5 8.20 -17.08 -15.89
C PRO A 5 6.87 -17.50 -16.52
N GLY A 6 5.85 -17.80 -15.71
CA GLY A 6 4.52 -18.09 -16.21
C GLY A 6 3.71 -16.87 -16.59
N MET A 7 4.15 -15.68 -16.22
CA MET A 7 3.46 -14.44 -16.58
C MET A 7 3.84 -14.01 -17.99
N GLN A 8 2.87 -13.45 -18.72
CA GLN A 8 3.10 -12.89 -20.04
C GLN A 8 3.62 -11.46 -19.90
N ASP A 9 4.61 -11.10 -20.72
CA ASP A 9 5.17 -9.75 -20.82
C ASP A 9 5.44 -9.09 -19.48
N LEU A 10 6.54 -9.49 -18.86
CA LEU A 10 6.94 -8.99 -17.54
C LEU A 10 7.67 -7.65 -17.58
N SER A 11 7.99 -7.14 -18.77
CA SER A 11 8.78 -5.93 -18.92
C SER A 11 8.17 -4.69 -18.25
N PRO A 12 6.82 -4.49 -18.26
CA PRO A 12 6.24 -3.34 -17.55
C PRO A 12 6.41 -3.39 -16.04
N LEU A 13 6.66 -4.58 -15.48
CA LEU A 13 6.81 -4.77 -14.03
C LEU A 13 8.26 -4.63 -13.56
N ALA A 14 9.22 -4.55 -14.48
CA ALA A 14 10.64 -4.57 -14.13
C ALA A 14 11.06 -3.43 -13.19
N GLN A 15 10.36 -2.29 -13.25
CA GLN A 15 10.63 -1.15 -12.39
C GLN A 15 9.99 -1.28 -11.00
N ASP A 16 8.99 -2.12 -10.86
CA ASP A 16 8.16 -2.19 -9.66
C ASP A 16 8.32 -3.49 -8.89
N VAL A 17 9.02 -4.48 -9.45
CA VAL A 17 9.40 -5.71 -8.73
C VAL A 17 10.91 -5.74 -8.60
N LEU A 18 11.38 -5.47 -7.39
CA LEU A 18 12.78 -5.22 -7.07
C LEU A 18 13.37 -6.40 -6.30
N THR A 19 14.69 -6.48 -6.25
CA THR A 19 15.40 -7.49 -5.45
C THR A 19 15.80 -6.98 -4.08
N GLN A 20 15.83 -5.66 -3.89
CA GLN A 20 16.25 -5.02 -2.66
C GLN A 20 15.34 -3.82 -2.35
N ALA A 21 15.13 -3.58 -1.06
CA ALA A 21 14.46 -2.37 -0.62
C ALA A 21 15.34 -1.14 -0.93
N PRO A 22 14.74 -0.01 -1.34
CA PRO A 22 15.49 1.24 -1.43
C PRO A 22 16.10 1.61 -0.09
N ALA A 23 17.34 2.07 -0.11
CA ALA A 23 18.08 2.41 1.11
C ALA A 23 17.57 3.69 1.79
N ASP A 24 16.88 4.56 1.03
CA ASP A 24 16.57 5.93 1.44
C ASP A 24 15.07 6.24 1.29
N LEU A 25 14.22 5.35 1.77
CA LEU A 25 12.77 5.61 1.78
C LEU A 25 12.47 6.86 2.61
N PRO A 26 11.72 7.84 2.07
CA PRO A 26 11.39 9.06 2.81
C PRO A 26 10.61 8.80 4.10
N HIS A 27 9.76 7.78 4.11
CA HIS A 27 8.93 7.44 5.26
C HIS A 27 9.07 5.95 5.55
N PRO A 28 10.16 5.53 6.23
CA PRO A 28 10.34 4.12 6.57
C PRO A 28 9.36 3.71 7.66
N VAL A 29 8.76 2.53 7.49
CA VAL A 29 7.81 1.95 8.44
C VAL A 29 8.08 0.45 8.46
N SER A 30 7.97 -0.17 9.63
CA SER A 30 8.15 -1.61 9.75
C SER A 30 6.88 -2.24 10.33
N ALA A 31 6.25 -3.10 9.56
CA ALA A 31 5.07 -3.87 9.98
C ALA A 31 4.98 -5.14 9.17
N THR A 32 4.27 -6.14 9.69
CA THR A 32 4.17 -7.44 9.04
C THR A 32 2.74 -7.93 9.08
N TRP A 33 2.26 -8.45 7.95
CA TRP A 33 1.00 -9.19 7.87
C TRP A 33 1.28 -10.69 7.90
N ALA A 34 0.40 -11.43 8.56
CA ALA A 34 0.62 -12.84 8.88
C ALA A 34 0.79 -13.76 7.67
N GLU A 35 0.24 -13.36 6.51
CA GLU A 35 0.31 -14.17 5.29
C GLU A 35 1.68 -14.14 4.60
N GLY A 36 2.61 -13.33 5.09
CA GLY A 36 3.97 -13.29 4.53
C GLY A 36 4.31 -12.00 3.79
N ILE A 37 3.75 -10.89 4.21
CA ILE A 37 4.04 -9.58 3.62
C ILE A 37 4.54 -8.64 4.71
N GLU A 38 5.68 -8.00 4.44
CA GLU A 38 6.26 -6.98 5.30
C GLU A 38 6.10 -5.62 4.62
N PHE A 39 5.70 -4.60 5.35
CA PHE A 39 5.69 -3.22 4.86
C PHE A 39 7.01 -2.56 5.20
N LEU A 40 7.61 -1.87 4.21
CA LEU A 40 8.92 -1.26 4.36
C LEU A 40 8.86 0.26 4.52
N GLY A 41 7.80 0.87 4.02
CA GLY A 41 7.65 2.31 4.05
C GLY A 41 7.02 2.86 2.78
N TYR A 42 6.96 4.20 2.69
CA TYR A 42 6.28 4.84 1.57
C TYR A 42 6.97 6.15 1.18
N ALA A 43 6.59 6.64 0.00
CA ALA A 43 6.98 7.94 -0.52
C ALA A 43 5.77 8.66 -1.08
N LEU A 44 5.78 9.97 -1.04
CA LEU A 44 4.67 10.83 -1.51
C LEU A 44 5.14 11.73 -2.64
N ALA A 45 4.31 11.93 -3.64
CA ALA A 45 4.53 12.90 -4.69
C ALA A 45 3.20 13.62 -5.02
N PRO A 46 3.05 14.94 -4.71
CA PRO A 46 4.02 15.77 -4.02
C PRO A 46 4.15 15.43 -2.55
N GLU A 47 5.30 15.72 -1.94
CA GLU A 47 5.54 15.43 -0.52
C GLU A 47 4.62 16.25 0.40
N THR A 48 4.23 17.44 -0.02
CA THR A 48 3.28 18.30 0.71
C THR A 48 2.09 18.59 -0.19
N PRO A 49 1.11 17.67 -0.28
CA PRO A 49 0.00 17.83 -1.21
C PRO A 49 -1.00 18.89 -0.76
N ALA A 50 -1.73 19.45 -1.75
CA ALA A 50 -2.82 20.38 -1.51
C ALA A 50 -4.09 19.86 -2.17
N THR A 51 -5.25 20.35 -1.71
CA THR A 51 -6.52 20.04 -2.37
C THR A 51 -6.45 20.50 -3.83
N GLY A 52 -6.99 19.68 -4.72
CA GLY A 52 -6.86 19.85 -6.17
C GLY A 52 -5.72 19.06 -6.80
N ASP A 53 -4.72 18.67 -6.01
CA ASP A 53 -3.63 17.83 -6.51
C ASP A 53 -4.07 16.39 -6.74
N THR A 54 -3.29 15.65 -7.52
CA THR A 54 -3.30 14.20 -7.53
C THR A 54 -2.10 13.74 -6.71
N LEU A 55 -2.36 13.06 -5.60
CA LEU A 55 -1.32 12.53 -4.74
C LEU A 55 -0.94 11.11 -5.22
N GLU A 56 0.33 10.90 -5.50
CA GLU A 56 0.86 9.55 -5.74
C GLU A 56 1.54 9.06 -4.47
N ILE A 57 1.11 7.90 -4.00
CA ILE A 57 1.73 7.22 -2.86
C ILE A 57 2.42 5.98 -3.40
N SER A 58 3.72 5.87 -3.17
CA SER A 58 4.50 4.67 -3.49
C SER A 58 4.64 3.85 -2.22
N LEU A 59 4.09 2.63 -2.24
CA LEU A 59 4.07 1.71 -1.10
C LEU A 59 5.07 0.60 -1.37
N TYR A 60 5.94 0.31 -0.41
CA TYR A 60 6.99 -0.69 -0.59
C TYR A 60 6.74 -1.88 0.34
N TYR A 61 6.57 -3.06 -0.28
CA TYR A 61 6.32 -4.31 0.43
C TYR A 61 7.42 -5.30 0.12
N ARG A 62 7.73 -6.17 1.10
CA ARG A 62 8.58 -7.35 0.85
C ARG A 62 7.75 -8.59 1.07
N CYS A 63 7.81 -9.52 0.10
CA CYS A 63 7.24 -10.83 0.28
C CYS A 63 8.23 -11.68 1.06
N THR A 64 7.80 -12.24 2.20
CA THR A 64 8.66 -13.07 3.04
C THR A 64 8.39 -14.56 2.86
N ARG A 65 7.19 -14.90 2.35
CA ARG A 65 6.84 -16.26 1.95
C ARG A 65 5.71 -16.22 0.95
N ALA A 66 5.54 -17.27 0.16
CA ALA A 66 4.48 -17.32 -0.84
C ALA A 66 3.11 -17.09 -0.20
N VAL A 67 2.35 -16.14 -0.74
CA VAL A 67 1.06 -15.74 -0.17
C VAL A 67 -0.05 -16.72 -0.54
N GLY A 68 0.00 -17.28 -1.75
CA GLY A 68 -0.87 -18.39 -2.16
C GLY A 68 -2.25 -18.01 -2.66
N ARG A 69 -2.70 -16.78 -2.47
CA ARG A 69 -4.00 -16.29 -2.96
C ARG A 69 -3.94 -14.80 -3.23
N ASP A 70 -4.99 -14.29 -3.86
CA ASP A 70 -5.04 -12.89 -4.24
C ASP A 70 -5.71 -12.02 -3.19
N TRP A 71 -5.03 -10.93 -2.91
CA TRP A 71 -5.50 -9.90 -1.99
C TRP A 71 -5.49 -8.56 -2.70
N LYS A 72 -6.49 -7.74 -2.43
CA LYS A 72 -6.47 -6.33 -2.81
C LYS A 72 -5.84 -5.51 -1.71
N ILE A 73 -5.33 -4.34 -2.07
CA ILE A 73 -4.75 -3.41 -1.12
C ILE A 73 -5.78 -2.33 -0.85
N PHE A 74 -6.07 -2.08 0.43
CA PHE A 74 -6.84 -0.90 0.77
C PHE A 74 -5.89 0.20 1.24
N VAL A 75 -6.21 1.43 0.84
CA VAL A 75 -5.49 2.64 1.21
C VAL A 75 -6.53 3.67 1.62
N HIS A 76 -6.51 4.08 2.87
CA HIS A 76 -7.45 5.05 3.40
C HIS A 76 -6.69 6.26 3.94
N LEU A 77 -7.11 7.45 3.50
CA LEU A 77 -6.68 8.72 4.11
C LEU A 77 -7.86 9.27 4.89
N ASP A 78 -7.81 9.16 6.20
CA ASP A 78 -8.91 9.55 7.09
C ASP A 78 -8.57 10.88 7.78
N LEU A 79 -9.33 11.93 7.49
CA LEU A 79 -9.12 13.24 8.09
C LEU A 79 -9.27 13.16 9.61
N GLN A 80 -8.16 13.40 10.33
CA GLN A 80 -8.10 13.29 11.78
C GLN A 80 -8.58 11.93 12.30
N GLY A 81 -8.41 10.87 11.47
CA GLY A 81 -8.88 9.53 11.81
C GLY A 81 -10.37 9.30 11.62
N ASN A 82 -11.09 10.25 11.03
CA ASN A 82 -12.53 10.17 10.84
C ASN A 82 -12.86 9.62 9.44
N GLU A 83 -13.51 8.47 9.39
CA GLU A 83 -13.86 7.82 8.12
C GLU A 83 -14.91 8.58 7.32
N LEU A 84 -15.65 9.53 7.93
CA LEU A 84 -16.63 10.35 7.21
C LEU A 84 -15.97 11.24 6.15
N ASN A 85 -14.70 11.58 6.31
CA ASN A 85 -13.94 12.38 5.36
C ASN A 85 -12.78 11.56 4.82
N ARG A 86 -13.05 10.31 4.45
CA ARG A 86 -12.06 9.41 3.91
C ARG A 86 -11.85 9.64 2.42
N LEU A 87 -10.57 9.65 2.03
CA LEU A 87 -10.18 9.46 0.65
C LEU A 87 -9.76 8.02 0.46
N ASN A 88 -10.33 7.35 -0.54
CA ASN A 88 -10.14 5.92 -0.76
C ASN A 88 -9.21 5.68 -1.94
N GLY A 89 -8.20 4.85 -1.74
CA GLY A 89 -7.25 4.43 -2.77
C GLY A 89 -7.20 2.92 -2.94
N ASP A 90 -8.29 2.21 -2.64
CA ASP A 90 -8.32 0.75 -2.76
C ASP A 90 -8.04 0.32 -4.21
N HIS A 91 -7.20 -0.72 -4.37
CA HIS A 91 -6.79 -1.16 -5.70
C HIS A 91 -6.17 -2.56 -5.63
N LYS A 92 -6.00 -3.16 -6.81
CA LYS A 92 -5.24 -4.41 -6.96
C LYS A 92 -3.75 -4.09 -7.07
N PRO A 93 -2.87 -4.95 -6.52
CA PRO A 93 -1.42 -4.70 -6.59
C PRO A 93 -0.95 -4.44 -8.03
N LEU A 94 -0.18 -3.36 -8.20
CA LEU A 94 0.33 -2.91 -9.48
C LEU A 94 -0.77 -2.79 -10.55
N GLY A 95 -1.94 -2.28 -10.17
CA GLY A 95 -3.07 -2.12 -11.10
C GLY A 95 -3.63 -3.44 -11.62
N GLY A 96 -3.42 -4.53 -10.90
CA GLY A 96 -3.84 -5.87 -11.30
C GLY A 96 -2.81 -6.65 -12.10
N MET A 97 -1.65 -6.05 -12.39
CA MET A 97 -0.63 -6.70 -13.22
C MET A 97 0.22 -7.70 -12.45
N PHE A 98 0.25 -7.62 -11.12
CA PHE A 98 1.06 -8.52 -10.30
C PHE A 98 0.29 -8.94 -9.04
N PRO A 99 -0.70 -9.84 -9.19
CA PRO A 99 -1.49 -10.33 -8.06
C PRO A 99 -0.60 -10.96 -6.98
N THR A 100 -1.04 -10.89 -5.72
CA THR A 100 -0.25 -11.37 -4.60
C THR A 100 0.08 -12.87 -4.68
N GLN A 101 -0.75 -13.67 -5.38
CA GLN A 101 -0.42 -15.10 -5.57
C GLN A 101 0.88 -15.32 -6.35
N HIS A 102 1.34 -14.33 -7.11
CA HIS A 102 2.59 -14.40 -7.87
C HIS A 102 3.80 -13.85 -7.11
N TRP A 103 3.59 -13.25 -5.95
CA TRP A 103 4.69 -12.73 -5.15
C TRP A 103 5.50 -13.89 -4.58
N MET A 104 6.82 -13.78 -4.66
CA MET A 104 7.75 -14.82 -4.21
C MET A 104 8.63 -14.28 -3.09
N PRO A 105 9.09 -15.17 -2.18
CA PRO A 105 10.00 -14.73 -1.11
C PRO A 105 11.19 -13.96 -1.64
N GLY A 106 11.45 -12.79 -1.06
CA GLY A 106 12.53 -11.90 -1.47
C GLY A 106 12.12 -10.82 -2.46
N ASP A 107 10.96 -10.94 -3.11
CA ASP A 107 10.46 -9.86 -3.98
C ASP A 107 10.16 -8.64 -3.13
N VAL A 108 10.63 -7.47 -3.61
CA VAL A 108 10.24 -6.17 -3.08
C VAL A 108 9.34 -5.50 -4.11
N ILE A 109 8.13 -5.18 -3.72
CA ILE A 109 7.12 -4.63 -4.62
C ILE A 109 6.93 -3.15 -4.32
N ARG A 110 7.13 -2.31 -5.34
CA ARG A 110 6.76 -0.89 -5.29
C ARG A 110 5.39 -0.73 -5.91
N ASP A 111 4.39 -0.55 -5.09
CA ASP A 111 3.01 -0.41 -5.49
C ASP A 111 2.61 1.06 -5.43
N ARG A 112 2.26 1.65 -6.56
CA ARG A 112 1.93 3.07 -6.66
C ARG A 112 0.42 3.23 -6.80
N VAL A 113 -0.14 4.11 -5.97
CA VAL A 113 -1.54 4.46 -6.03
C VAL A 113 -1.67 5.97 -6.18
N ARG A 114 -2.58 6.41 -7.04
CA ARG A 114 -2.88 7.82 -7.26
C ARG A 114 -4.25 8.13 -6.70
N ILE A 115 -4.30 9.17 -5.86
CA ILE A 115 -5.53 9.61 -5.23
C ILE A 115 -5.77 11.05 -5.62
N LYS A 116 -6.90 11.32 -6.29
CA LYS A 116 -7.31 12.69 -6.58
C LYS A 116 -7.80 13.33 -5.29
N LEU A 117 -7.24 14.49 -4.96
CA LEU A 117 -7.67 15.27 -3.81
C LEU A 117 -8.66 16.33 -4.30
N PRO A 118 -9.99 16.13 -4.10
CA PRO A 118 -10.96 17.10 -4.60
C PRO A 118 -10.73 18.48 -3.96
N ARG A 119 -10.96 19.54 -4.74
CA ARG A 119 -10.82 20.91 -4.22
C ARG A 119 -11.76 21.17 -3.05
N SER A 120 -12.91 20.49 -3.01
CA SER A 120 -13.90 20.62 -1.95
C SER A 120 -13.58 19.77 -0.71
N HIS A 121 -12.57 18.91 -0.81
CA HIS A 121 -12.19 18.05 0.35
C HIS A 121 -11.55 18.91 1.43
N PRO A 122 -11.94 18.72 2.71
CA PRO A 122 -11.34 19.51 3.79
C PRO A 122 -9.84 19.28 3.91
N ALA A 123 -9.11 20.37 4.03
CA ALA A 123 -7.68 20.33 4.33
C ALA A 123 -7.44 19.88 5.75
N GLY A 124 -6.24 19.41 6.05
CA GLY A 124 -5.86 19.03 7.40
C GLY A 124 -5.02 17.77 7.44
N ARG A 125 -4.82 17.28 8.66
CA ARG A 125 -4.01 16.10 8.91
C ARG A 125 -4.82 14.84 8.68
N HIS A 126 -4.32 13.98 7.79
CA HIS A 126 -4.95 12.71 7.46
C HIS A 126 -4.09 11.56 7.99
N LEU A 127 -4.75 10.55 8.54
CA LEU A 127 -4.06 9.31 8.90
C LEU A 127 -4.07 8.38 7.69
N LEU A 128 -2.89 7.85 7.37
CA LEU A 128 -2.73 6.87 6.29
C LEU A 128 -2.88 5.48 6.88
N TYR A 129 -3.94 4.79 6.48
CA TYR A 129 -4.18 3.39 6.84
C TYR A 129 -4.01 2.48 5.65
N LEU A 130 -3.37 1.35 5.87
CA LEU A 130 -3.06 0.36 4.83
C LEU A 130 -3.44 -1.04 5.30
N GLY A 131 -3.78 -1.88 4.36
CA GLY A 131 -3.97 -3.30 4.63
C GLY A 131 -4.36 -4.06 3.38
N PHE A 132 -4.73 -5.32 3.58
CA PHE A 132 -5.09 -6.24 2.52
C PHE A 132 -6.47 -6.84 2.82
N TYR A 133 -7.30 -6.96 1.80
CA TYR A 133 -8.58 -7.64 1.91
C TYR A 133 -8.77 -8.63 0.77
N SER A 134 -9.56 -9.67 1.02
CA SER A 134 -9.76 -10.75 0.07
C SER A 134 -10.44 -10.28 -1.20
N GLU A 135 -10.01 -10.77 -2.37
CA GLU A 135 -10.68 -10.49 -3.63
C GLU A 135 -12.09 -11.08 -3.70
N THR A 136 -12.36 -12.13 -2.93
CA THR A 136 -13.63 -12.83 -2.97
C THR A 136 -14.53 -12.55 -1.78
N ASN A 137 -14.03 -11.88 -0.74
CA ASN A 137 -14.78 -11.56 0.47
C ASN A 137 -14.26 -10.24 1.05
N ASP A 138 -14.95 -9.15 0.81
CA ASP A 138 -14.53 -7.81 1.23
C ASP A 138 -14.41 -7.66 2.76
N ASP A 139 -15.08 -8.53 3.52
CA ASP A 139 -15.01 -8.48 4.99
C ASP A 139 -13.81 -9.21 5.55
N GLU A 140 -13.09 -9.97 4.74
CA GLU A 140 -11.91 -10.69 5.18
C GLU A 140 -10.67 -9.86 4.96
N ARG A 141 -9.98 -9.51 6.05
CA ARG A 141 -8.72 -8.76 6.01
C ARG A 141 -7.56 -9.66 6.43
N MET A 142 -6.42 -9.42 5.78
CA MET A 142 -5.18 -10.06 6.20
C MET A 142 -4.80 -9.57 7.59
N ARG A 143 -4.41 -10.50 8.47
CA ARG A 143 -4.10 -10.17 9.87
C ARG A 143 -2.80 -9.38 9.97
N LEU A 144 -2.89 -8.21 10.58
CA LEU A 144 -1.71 -7.41 10.93
C LEU A 144 -1.13 -7.95 12.23
N GLN A 145 0.18 -8.23 12.24
CA GLN A 145 0.84 -8.77 13.42
C GLN A 145 1.20 -7.67 14.42
N PRO A 146 0.93 -7.87 15.72
CA PRO A 146 1.42 -6.96 16.74
C PRO A 146 2.94 -7.15 16.96
N PRO A 147 3.66 -6.12 17.47
CA PRO A 147 3.14 -4.78 17.70
C PRO A 147 3.16 -3.96 16.40
N ALA A 148 2.08 -3.29 16.10
CA ALA A 148 2.01 -2.38 14.96
C ALA A 148 0.99 -1.29 15.28
N PRO A 149 1.22 -0.04 14.87
CA PRO A 149 0.21 1.01 15.04
C PRO A 149 -1.05 0.64 14.26
N SER A 150 -2.18 0.54 14.96
CA SER A 150 -3.43 0.06 14.36
C SER A 150 -4.60 0.56 15.19
N ASP A 151 -5.79 0.57 14.56
CA ASP A 151 -7.05 0.80 15.28
C ASP A 151 -7.73 -0.52 15.68
N GLY A 152 -7.06 -1.65 15.52
CA GLY A 152 -7.60 -2.96 15.86
C GLY A 152 -8.39 -3.64 14.73
N SER A 153 -8.46 -3.02 13.56
CA SER A 153 -9.23 -3.53 12.41
C SER A 153 -8.32 -4.13 11.32
N ASN A 154 -7.15 -4.64 11.70
CA ASN A 154 -6.13 -5.13 10.78
C ASN A 154 -5.72 -4.08 9.75
N ARG A 155 -5.73 -2.82 10.17
CA ARG A 155 -5.23 -1.69 9.40
C ARG A 155 -3.94 -1.18 10.02
N LEU A 156 -2.90 -1.05 9.22
CA LEU A 156 -1.66 -0.40 9.64
C LEU A 156 -1.85 1.11 9.55
N ARG A 157 -1.68 1.82 10.68
CA ARG A 157 -1.55 3.27 10.65
C ARG A 157 -0.11 3.61 10.26
N ALA A 158 0.11 3.80 8.97
CA ALA A 158 1.45 3.94 8.43
C ALA A 158 2.05 5.32 8.62
N GLY A 159 1.22 6.37 8.71
CA GLY A 159 1.74 7.71 8.88
C GLY A 159 0.66 8.78 8.89
N LEU A 160 1.14 10.02 8.89
CA LEU A 160 0.30 11.22 8.84
C LEU A 160 0.64 12.00 7.59
N ILE A 161 -0.39 12.45 6.87
CA ILE A 161 -0.23 13.25 5.66
C ILE A 161 -1.02 14.55 5.86
N ASP A 162 -0.31 15.67 5.86
CA ASP A 162 -0.94 16.99 5.93
C ASP A 162 -1.32 17.43 4.53
N ILE A 163 -2.62 17.66 4.30
CA ILE A 163 -3.15 18.16 3.03
C ILE A 163 -3.53 19.63 3.24
N ARG A 164 -2.98 20.49 2.42
CA ARG A 164 -3.24 21.95 2.49
C ARG A 164 -4.51 22.33 1.74
#